data_f05dd03ee6bae02ceea70b2c004804e3
#
_entry.id   f05dd03ee6bae02ceea70b2c004804e3
#
_cell.length_a   1.000
_cell.length_b   1.000
_cell.length_c   1.000
_cell.angle_alpha   90.00
_cell.angle_beta   90.00
_cell.angle_gamma   90.00
#
_symmetry.space_group_name_H-M   'P 1'
#
loop_
_entity.id
_entity.type
_entity.pdbx_description
1 polymer ?
#
loop_
_entity_poly.entity_id
_entity_poly.type
_entity_poly.pdbx_seq_one_letter_code
_entity_poly.pdbx_strand_id
1 'polypeptide(L)'
;MIGPWRNLCQQHPYWVALLSGFLVPLAYAPVLILPLFYLGFGTAFYLAWQHSEHLGRLFRLGWLFGFGQLFLGLYWIGEAFLVEAEIFLWLLPFAVTLLPAGLAMFSALAFFVFGASLAWLGRAPSRSLSPPSSKPLSRLAALLWLAVLWSLAEYGRATILTGFPWNLPGMAWGSWLYLAQPVNVLGVHGLGLLALISVSLMVSKTRYGWHGGLALLAAAFVYSGVTLHTLGQVAGAQPSLQILVVQPHLDQREKWLPSKRQDHIEKTFRLTQAGGLAGFVDVVAE
;
A
#
# COMPACT_ATOMS: atom_id res chain seq x y z
N MET A 1 -1.92 9.75 26.92
CA MET A 1 -2.45 10.32 25.64
C MET A 1 -3.65 9.55 25.04
N ILE A 2 -4.46 8.85 25.84
CA ILE A 2 -5.50 7.93 25.29
C ILE A 2 -6.89 8.57 25.29
N GLY A 3 -7.16 9.57 26.14
CA GLY A 3 -8.49 10.18 26.28
C GLY A 3 -8.99 10.95 25.04
N PRO A 4 -8.28 11.99 24.57
CA PRO A 4 -8.78 12.84 23.47
C PRO A 4 -8.94 12.09 22.16
N TRP A 5 -7.97 11.22 21.81
CA TRP A 5 -8.01 10.40 20.61
C TRP A 5 -9.18 9.40 20.61
N ARG A 6 -9.40 8.74 21.74
CA ARG A 6 -10.53 7.81 21.90
C ARG A 6 -11.87 8.51 21.74
N ASN A 7 -12.01 9.72 22.30
CA ASN A 7 -13.22 10.53 22.16
C ASN A 7 -13.45 10.92 20.70
N LEU A 8 -12.41 11.32 19.98
CA LEU A 8 -12.49 11.66 18.55
C LEU A 8 -12.95 10.45 17.72
N CYS A 9 -12.37 9.27 17.95
CA CYS A 9 -12.78 8.03 17.29
C CYS A 9 -14.23 7.63 17.56
N GLN A 10 -14.77 7.98 18.73
CA GLN A 10 -16.15 7.70 19.09
C GLN A 10 -17.13 8.72 18.52
N GLN A 11 -16.79 10.00 18.55
CA GLN A 11 -17.65 11.09 18.11
C GLN A 11 -17.69 11.23 16.59
N HIS A 12 -16.54 11.04 15.92
CA HIS A 12 -16.39 11.27 14.49
C HIS A 12 -15.71 10.10 13.76
N PRO A 13 -16.20 8.84 13.89
CA PRO A 13 -15.51 7.66 13.38
C PRO A 13 -15.31 7.70 11.86
N TYR A 14 -16.23 8.28 11.11
CA TYR A 14 -16.17 8.36 9.65
C TYR A 14 -15.07 9.31 9.16
N TRP A 15 -14.97 10.50 9.78
CA TRP A 15 -13.89 11.44 9.46
C TRP A 15 -12.53 10.89 9.86
N VAL A 16 -12.45 10.20 11.02
CA VAL A 16 -11.22 9.56 11.46
C VAL A 16 -10.81 8.44 10.49
N ALA A 17 -11.75 7.65 9.99
CA ALA A 17 -11.47 6.62 8.98
C ALA A 17 -10.92 7.23 7.68
N LEU A 18 -11.59 8.26 7.16
CA LEU A 18 -11.17 8.95 5.94
C LEU A 18 -9.76 9.56 6.08
N LEU A 19 -9.53 10.33 7.15
CA LEU A 19 -8.25 10.98 7.40
C LEU A 19 -7.12 9.97 7.65
N SER A 20 -7.40 8.86 8.35
CA SER A 20 -6.42 7.79 8.53
C SER A 20 -6.06 7.10 7.21
N GLY A 21 -7.01 7.02 6.26
CA GLY A 21 -6.74 6.55 4.91
C GLY A 21 -5.74 7.45 4.18
N PHE A 22 -5.88 8.76 4.26
CA PHE A 22 -4.93 9.71 3.65
C PHE A 22 -3.52 9.62 4.21
N LEU A 23 -3.32 9.11 5.43
CA LEU A 23 -1.97 8.94 5.99
C LEU A 23 -1.19 7.82 5.30
N VAL A 24 -1.87 6.77 4.84
CA VAL A 24 -1.20 5.56 4.34
C VAL A 24 -0.32 5.81 3.11
N PRO A 25 -0.76 6.51 2.06
CA PRO A 25 0.07 6.79 0.88
C PRO A 25 1.33 7.60 1.17
N LEU A 26 1.33 8.39 2.24
CA LEU A 26 2.51 9.14 2.66
C LEU A 26 3.63 8.24 3.21
N ALA A 27 3.35 6.97 3.44
CA ALA A 27 4.36 5.98 3.79
C ALA A 27 5.01 5.33 2.55
N TYR A 28 4.47 5.56 1.36
CA TYR A 28 5.00 5.06 0.09
C TYR A 28 5.93 6.08 -0.56
N ALA A 29 6.69 5.65 -1.57
CA ALA A 29 7.47 6.57 -2.38
C ALA A 29 6.55 7.62 -3.05
N PRO A 30 6.99 8.87 -3.15
CA PRO A 30 8.31 9.41 -2.81
C PRO A 30 8.45 9.93 -1.37
N VAL A 31 7.36 9.96 -0.55
CA VAL A 31 7.34 10.61 0.77
C VAL A 31 8.03 9.78 1.84
N LEU A 32 7.80 8.46 1.89
CA LEU A 32 8.51 7.45 2.70
C LEU A 32 8.40 7.65 4.23
N ILE A 33 7.31 8.19 4.75
CA ILE A 33 7.11 8.38 6.20
C ILE A 33 6.43 7.12 6.77
N LEU A 34 7.21 6.05 6.98
CA LEU A 34 6.72 4.75 7.45
C LEU A 34 5.81 4.80 8.71
N PRO A 35 6.03 5.65 9.72
CA PRO A 35 5.12 5.75 10.86
C PRO A 35 3.66 6.06 10.48
N LEU A 36 3.42 6.76 9.37
CA LEU A 36 2.07 7.10 8.92
C LEU A 36 1.28 5.87 8.43
N PHE A 37 1.97 4.84 7.93
CA PHE A 37 1.36 3.54 7.65
C PHE A 37 0.76 2.92 8.93
N TYR A 38 1.53 2.91 10.01
CA TYR A 38 1.10 2.37 11.30
C TYR A 38 -0.02 3.18 11.94
N LEU A 39 0.03 4.51 11.83
CA LEU A 39 -1.04 5.39 12.29
C LEU A 39 -2.32 5.17 11.48
N GLY A 40 -2.24 5.11 10.17
CA GLY A 40 -3.37 4.91 9.26
C GLY A 40 -4.04 3.56 9.49
N PHE A 41 -3.33 2.46 9.26
CA PHE A 41 -3.88 1.11 9.45
C PHE A 41 -4.20 0.81 10.92
N GLY A 42 -3.38 1.28 11.86
CA GLY A 42 -3.63 1.10 13.28
C GLY A 42 -4.94 1.74 13.72
N THR A 43 -5.25 2.94 13.22
CA THR A 43 -6.52 3.62 13.46
C THR A 43 -7.67 2.88 12.80
N ALA A 44 -7.53 2.47 11.54
CA ALA A 44 -8.55 1.73 10.82
C ALA A 44 -8.90 0.40 11.51
N PHE A 45 -7.90 -0.37 11.93
CA PHE A 45 -8.07 -1.64 12.67
C PHE A 45 -8.70 -1.42 14.04
N TYR A 46 -8.31 -0.34 14.73
CA TYR A 46 -8.95 0.06 15.99
C TYR A 46 -10.43 0.38 15.80
N LEU A 47 -10.80 1.16 14.75
CA LEU A 47 -12.18 1.50 14.42
C LEU A 47 -12.98 0.25 14.03
N ALA A 48 -12.41 -0.64 13.23
CA ALA A 48 -13.05 -1.90 12.84
C ALA A 48 -13.38 -2.75 14.08
N TRP A 49 -12.45 -2.87 15.03
CA TRP A 49 -12.70 -3.57 16.28
C TRP A 49 -13.79 -2.90 17.13
N GLN A 50 -13.74 -1.57 17.28
CA GLN A 50 -14.70 -0.82 18.10
C GLN A 50 -16.14 -0.90 17.56
N HIS A 51 -16.31 -1.08 16.27
CA HIS A 51 -17.61 -1.08 15.59
C HIS A 51 -17.98 -2.44 15.01
N SER A 52 -17.34 -3.52 15.47
CA SER A 52 -17.46 -4.86 14.89
C SER A 52 -18.87 -5.47 14.97
N GLU A 53 -19.76 -4.94 15.83
CA GLU A 53 -21.16 -5.34 15.93
C GLU A 53 -22.08 -4.76 14.82
N HIS A 54 -21.63 -3.74 14.12
CA HIS A 54 -22.46 -2.96 13.19
C HIS A 54 -21.97 -3.09 11.75
N LEU A 55 -22.44 -4.09 11.01
CA LEU A 55 -21.97 -4.42 9.65
C LEU A 55 -22.03 -3.23 8.69
N GLY A 56 -23.16 -2.49 8.69
CA GLY A 56 -23.30 -1.30 7.83
C GLY A 56 -22.34 -0.16 8.21
N ARG A 57 -21.97 -0.05 9.47
CA ARG A 57 -20.95 0.93 9.93
C ARG A 57 -19.56 0.48 9.51
N LEU A 58 -19.24 -0.80 9.67
CA LEU A 58 -17.97 -1.37 9.21
C LEU A 58 -17.77 -1.17 7.72
N PHE A 59 -18.79 -1.48 6.92
CA PHE A 59 -18.73 -1.24 5.48
C PHE A 59 -18.37 0.21 5.15
N ARG A 60 -19.06 1.19 5.76
CA ARG A 60 -18.79 2.62 5.54
C ARG A 60 -17.39 3.03 6.03
N LEU A 61 -16.95 2.52 7.18
CA LEU A 61 -15.60 2.80 7.71
C LEU A 61 -14.51 2.24 6.80
N GLY A 62 -14.67 1.00 6.33
CA GLY A 62 -13.74 0.39 5.38
C GLY A 62 -13.73 1.12 4.04
N TRP A 63 -14.90 1.53 3.54
CA TRP A 63 -15.01 2.31 2.31
C TRP A 63 -14.31 3.67 2.43
N LEU A 64 -14.58 4.43 3.49
CA LEU A 64 -13.97 5.76 3.70
C LEU A 64 -12.46 5.67 3.88
N PHE A 65 -11.98 4.68 4.65
CA PHE A 65 -10.55 4.45 4.81
C PHE A 65 -9.89 4.10 3.47
N GLY A 66 -10.46 3.14 2.73
CA GLY A 66 -9.95 2.73 1.42
C GLY A 66 -10.03 3.87 0.40
N PHE A 67 -11.11 4.65 0.42
CA PHE A 67 -11.25 5.83 -0.44
C PHE A 67 -10.16 6.86 -0.15
N GLY A 68 -9.92 7.21 1.13
CA GLY A 68 -8.85 8.15 1.49
C GLY A 68 -7.47 7.66 1.06
N GLN A 69 -7.18 6.36 1.27
CA GLN A 69 -5.93 5.74 0.85
C GLN A 69 -5.73 5.81 -0.68
N LEU A 70 -6.74 5.43 -1.44
CA LEU A 70 -6.64 5.36 -2.89
C LEU A 70 -6.77 6.71 -3.56
N PHE A 71 -7.60 7.62 -3.03
CA PHE A 71 -7.75 8.96 -3.56
C PHE A 71 -6.42 9.72 -3.55
N LEU A 72 -5.73 9.74 -2.40
CA LEU A 72 -4.41 10.38 -2.32
C LEU A 72 -3.33 9.56 -3.03
N GLY A 73 -3.40 8.23 -2.95
CA GLY A 73 -2.37 7.35 -3.53
C GLY A 73 -2.42 7.25 -5.06
N LEU A 74 -3.54 7.61 -5.69
CA LEU A 74 -3.76 7.52 -7.13
C LEU A 74 -3.92 8.89 -7.81
N TYR A 75 -3.64 10.01 -7.11
CA TYR A 75 -3.80 11.36 -7.67
C TYR A 75 -3.04 11.55 -8.99
N TRP A 76 -1.90 10.86 -9.15
CA TRP A 76 -1.06 10.91 -10.34
C TRP A 76 -1.76 10.43 -11.62
N ILE A 77 -2.84 9.64 -11.50
CA ILE A 77 -3.66 9.23 -12.65
C ILE A 77 -4.25 10.46 -13.36
N GLY A 78 -4.49 11.54 -12.61
CA GLY A 78 -4.94 12.81 -13.16
C GLY A 78 -4.02 13.39 -14.22
N GLU A 79 -2.70 13.15 -14.11
CA GLU A 79 -1.70 13.65 -15.07
C GLU A 79 -1.96 13.14 -16.49
N ALA A 80 -2.50 11.92 -16.64
CA ALA A 80 -2.83 11.37 -17.94
C ALA A 80 -3.88 12.21 -18.69
N PHE A 81 -4.80 12.85 -17.97
CA PHE A 81 -5.85 13.69 -18.55
C PHE A 81 -5.38 15.10 -18.89
N LEU A 82 -4.19 15.49 -18.43
CA LEU A 82 -3.57 16.78 -18.74
C LEU A 82 -2.73 16.72 -20.02
N VAL A 83 -2.44 15.53 -20.57
CA VAL A 83 -1.66 15.38 -21.81
C VAL A 83 -2.43 15.96 -23.00
N GLU A 84 -3.75 15.66 -23.08
CA GLU A 84 -4.68 16.22 -24.07
C GLU A 84 -5.83 16.92 -23.33
N ALA A 85 -5.49 17.97 -22.58
CA ALA A 85 -6.39 18.66 -21.67
C ALA A 85 -7.64 19.24 -22.39
N GLU A 86 -7.49 19.71 -23.63
CA GLU A 86 -8.58 20.25 -24.42
C GLU A 86 -9.73 19.24 -24.62
N ILE A 87 -9.41 17.94 -24.65
CA ILE A 87 -10.38 16.87 -24.88
C ILE A 87 -10.81 16.21 -23.55
N PHE A 88 -9.87 15.96 -22.63
CA PHE A 88 -10.07 15.05 -21.51
C PHE A 88 -10.15 15.73 -20.13
N LEU A 89 -9.89 17.05 -20.03
CA LEU A 89 -9.88 17.74 -18.72
C LEU A 89 -11.20 17.57 -17.94
N TRP A 90 -12.33 17.52 -18.62
CA TRP A 90 -13.65 17.35 -17.98
C TRP A 90 -13.83 15.98 -17.32
N LEU A 91 -13.10 14.94 -17.77
CA LEU A 91 -13.12 13.60 -17.18
C LEU A 91 -12.26 13.49 -15.94
N LEU A 92 -11.27 14.38 -15.76
CA LEU A 92 -10.29 14.34 -14.66
C LEU A 92 -10.96 14.23 -13.28
N PRO A 93 -11.93 15.08 -12.88
CA PRO A 93 -12.55 14.98 -11.56
C PRO A 93 -13.26 13.63 -11.34
N PHE A 94 -13.83 13.05 -12.39
CA PHE A 94 -14.46 11.73 -12.32
C PHE A 94 -13.43 10.62 -12.19
N ALA A 95 -12.36 10.66 -12.98
CA ALA A 95 -11.32 9.64 -12.94
C ALA A 95 -10.62 9.58 -11.57
N VAL A 96 -10.24 10.74 -11.01
CA VAL A 96 -9.55 10.79 -9.71
C VAL A 96 -10.47 10.53 -8.52
N THR A 97 -11.78 10.56 -8.68
CA THR A 97 -12.74 10.30 -7.59
C THR A 97 -13.44 8.95 -7.72
N LEU A 98 -14.00 8.62 -8.91
CA LEU A 98 -14.80 7.40 -9.07
C LEU A 98 -13.94 6.13 -9.08
N LEU A 99 -12.73 6.17 -9.63
CA LEU A 99 -11.84 5.02 -9.59
C LEU A 99 -11.46 4.65 -8.15
N PRO A 100 -10.93 5.57 -7.31
CA PRO A 100 -10.72 5.30 -5.90
C PRO A 100 -11.99 4.86 -5.16
N ALA A 101 -13.14 5.48 -5.45
CA ALA A 101 -14.40 5.12 -4.82
C ALA A 101 -14.83 3.68 -5.14
N GLY A 102 -14.70 3.27 -6.41
CA GLY A 102 -14.97 1.90 -6.83
C GLY A 102 -13.99 0.89 -6.21
N LEU A 103 -12.70 1.18 -6.25
CA LEU A 103 -11.67 0.31 -5.67
C LEU A 103 -11.79 0.20 -4.14
N ALA A 104 -12.27 1.23 -3.45
CA ALA A 104 -12.54 1.21 -2.02
C ALA A 104 -13.60 0.20 -1.58
N MET A 105 -14.38 -0.36 -2.53
CA MET A 105 -15.32 -1.45 -2.25
C MET A 105 -14.62 -2.70 -1.72
N PHE A 106 -13.39 -2.98 -2.15
CA PHE A 106 -12.61 -4.10 -1.62
C PHE A 106 -12.30 -3.92 -0.12
N SER A 107 -11.91 -2.72 0.28
CA SER A 107 -11.68 -2.35 1.69
C SER A 107 -12.97 -2.41 2.51
N ALA A 108 -14.09 -1.94 1.94
CA ALA A 108 -15.41 -2.01 2.55
C ALA A 108 -15.84 -3.47 2.81
N LEU A 109 -15.61 -4.34 1.81
CA LEU A 109 -15.90 -5.77 1.91
C LEU A 109 -15.03 -6.46 2.97
N ALA A 110 -13.74 -6.14 3.05
CA ALA A 110 -12.86 -6.70 4.09
C ALA A 110 -13.38 -6.39 5.50
N PHE A 111 -13.80 -5.15 5.75
CA PHE A 111 -14.36 -4.76 7.04
C PHE A 111 -15.74 -5.38 7.30
N PHE A 112 -16.59 -5.43 6.28
CA PHE A 112 -17.90 -6.09 6.39
C PHE A 112 -17.77 -7.57 6.74
N VAL A 113 -16.94 -8.32 6.00
CA VAL A 113 -16.68 -9.75 6.22
C VAL A 113 -16.05 -9.99 7.58
N PHE A 114 -15.19 -9.10 8.04
CA PHE A 114 -14.63 -9.13 9.39
C PHE A 114 -15.74 -9.15 10.45
N GLY A 115 -16.65 -8.17 10.42
CA GLY A 115 -17.76 -8.11 11.38
C GLY A 115 -18.71 -9.32 11.24
N ALA A 116 -19.04 -9.71 10.03
CA ALA A 116 -19.91 -10.87 9.76
C ALA A 116 -19.30 -12.17 10.32
N SER A 117 -17.99 -12.38 10.12
CA SER A 117 -17.29 -13.55 10.64
C SER A 117 -17.25 -13.61 12.17
N LEU A 118 -17.06 -12.45 12.83
CA LEU A 118 -17.10 -12.38 14.28
C LEU A 118 -18.50 -12.65 14.84
N ALA A 119 -19.54 -12.12 14.18
CA ALA A 119 -20.93 -12.39 14.55
C ALA A 119 -21.27 -13.88 14.40
N TRP A 120 -20.87 -14.50 13.29
CA TRP A 120 -21.08 -15.94 13.04
C TRP A 120 -20.37 -16.82 14.07
N LEU A 121 -19.16 -16.44 14.50
CA LEU A 121 -18.40 -17.17 15.52
C LEU A 121 -18.91 -16.91 16.95
N GLY A 122 -19.97 -16.13 17.14
CA GLY A 122 -20.46 -15.71 18.47
C GLY A 122 -19.45 -14.90 19.28
N ARG A 123 -18.46 -14.27 18.63
CA ARG A 123 -17.37 -13.51 19.24
C ARG A 123 -17.55 -12.00 19.11
N ALA A 124 -18.62 -11.55 18.45
CA ALA A 124 -18.97 -10.13 18.43
C ALA A 124 -19.18 -9.66 19.88
N PRO A 125 -18.61 -8.53 20.29
CA PRO A 125 -18.80 -7.98 21.61
C PRO A 125 -20.31 -7.76 21.84
N SER A 126 -20.86 -8.21 22.97
CA SER A 126 -22.29 -8.01 23.30
C SER A 126 -22.61 -6.53 23.47
N ARG A 127 -23.86 -6.12 23.16
CA ARG A 127 -24.40 -4.75 23.24
C ARG A 127 -24.36 -4.08 24.64
N SER A 128 -23.58 -4.59 25.59
CA SER A 128 -23.44 -3.94 26.89
C SER A 128 -22.69 -2.61 26.72
N LEU A 129 -23.16 -1.58 27.40
CA LEU A 129 -22.54 -0.23 27.49
C LEU A 129 -21.09 -0.25 28.02
N SER A 130 -20.63 -1.40 28.50
CA SER A 130 -19.25 -1.63 28.88
C SER A 130 -18.43 -1.93 27.62
N PRO A 131 -17.23 -1.34 27.47
CA PRO A 131 -16.32 -1.74 26.39
C PRO A 131 -16.13 -3.26 26.48
N PRO A 132 -16.13 -3.96 25.33
CA PRO A 132 -16.05 -5.41 25.34
C PRO A 132 -14.86 -5.83 26.19
N SER A 133 -15.13 -6.51 27.29
CA SER A 133 -14.11 -7.08 28.18
C SER A 133 -13.51 -8.33 27.54
N SER A 134 -13.28 -8.24 26.23
CA SER A 134 -12.68 -9.30 25.47
C SER A 134 -11.25 -9.50 25.98
N LYS A 135 -10.96 -10.73 26.36
CA LYS A 135 -9.60 -11.13 26.73
C LYS A 135 -8.63 -10.60 25.67
N PRO A 136 -7.47 -10.03 26.04
CA PRO A 136 -6.51 -9.44 25.09
C PRO A 136 -6.15 -10.36 23.93
N LEU A 137 -6.14 -11.67 24.16
CA LEU A 137 -5.87 -12.69 23.16
C LEU A 137 -6.97 -12.79 22.10
N SER A 138 -8.25 -12.61 22.47
CA SER A 138 -9.36 -12.64 21.50
C SER A 138 -9.33 -11.43 20.57
N ARG A 139 -8.93 -10.27 21.10
CA ARG A 139 -8.74 -9.07 20.29
C ARG A 139 -7.59 -9.21 19.29
N LEU A 140 -6.44 -9.74 19.74
CA LEU A 140 -5.31 -10.00 18.82
C LEU A 140 -5.72 -10.95 17.70
N ALA A 141 -6.37 -12.08 18.03
CA ALA A 141 -6.83 -13.05 17.02
C ALA A 141 -7.79 -12.40 16.01
N ALA A 142 -8.71 -11.53 16.47
CA ALA A 142 -9.59 -10.81 15.57
C ALA A 142 -8.85 -9.82 14.66
N LEU A 143 -7.87 -9.08 15.18
CA LEU A 143 -7.08 -8.14 14.40
C LEU A 143 -6.17 -8.85 13.39
N LEU A 144 -5.60 -10.00 13.76
CA LEU A 144 -4.85 -10.85 12.81
C LEU A 144 -5.76 -11.37 11.70
N TRP A 145 -7.00 -11.75 12.05
CA TRP A 145 -8.00 -12.15 11.06
C TRP A 145 -8.35 -11.01 10.11
N LEU A 146 -8.51 -9.77 10.64
CA LEU A 146 -8.72 -8.59 9.80
C LEU A 146 -7.53 -8.34 8.85
N ALA A 147 -6.29 -8.55 9.31
CA ALA A 147 -5.10 -8.45 8.46
C ALA A 147 -5.14 -9.45 7.30
N VAL A 148 -5.58 -10.70 7.56
CA VAL A 148 -5.77 -11.72 6.51
C VAL A 148 -6.87 -11.30 5.54
N LEU A 149 -8.04 -10.88 6.04
CA LEU A 149 -9.16 -10.44 5.18
C LEU A 149 -8.79 -9.23 4.32
N TRP A 150 -8.05 -8.28 4.89
CA TRP A 150 -7.53 -7.15 4.12
C TRP A 150 -6.59 -7.63 3.01
N SER A 151 -5.64 -8.51 3.32
CA SER A 151 -4.70 -9.04 2.33
C SER A 151 -5.41 -9.83 1.22
N LEU A 152 -6.47 -10.57 1.54
CA LEU A 152 -7.31 -11.25 0.55
C LEU A 152 -8.08 -10.24 -0.33
N ALA A 153 -8.61 -9.16 0.25
CA ALA A 153 -9.26 -8.09 -0.51
C ALA A 153 -8.28 -7.39 -1.46
N GLU A 154 -7.05 -7.12 -1.01
CA GLU A 154 -5.98 -6.57 -1.84
C GLU A 154 -5.58 -7.52 -2.97
N TYR A 155 -5.48 -8.82 -2.70
CA TYR A 155 -5.23 -9.83 -3.72
C TYR A 155 -6.39 -9.88 -4.73
N GLY A 156 -7.65 -9.84 -4.25
CA GLY A 156 -8.82 -9.73 -5.13
C GLY A 156 -8.77 -8.48 -6.01
N ARG A 157 -8.44 -7.32 -5.44
CA ARG A 157 -8.27 -6.07 -6.19
C ARG A 157 -7.15 -6.15 -7.23
N ALA A 158 -6.10 -6.91 -6.94
CA ALA A 158 -4.97 -7.11 -7.84
C ALA A 158 -5.25 -8.08 -9.00
N THR A 159 -6.31 -8.88 -8.93
CA THR A 159 -6.58 -9.97 -9.90
C THR A 159 -7.94 -9.86 -10.59
N ILE A 160 -8.98 -9.34 -9.92
CA ILE A 160 -10.34 -9.22 -10.47
C ILE A 160 -10.41 -8.06 -11.46
N LEU A 161 -11.19 -8.19 -12.54
CA LEU A 161 -11.42 -7.16 -13.57
C LEU A 161 -10.11 -6.62 -14.18
N THR A 162 -9.22 -7.47 -14.63
CA THR A 162 -7.86 -7.15 -15.13
C THR A 162 -6.84 -6.81 -14.04
N GLY A 163 -7.29 -6.56 -12.81
CA GLY A 163 -6.46 -6.27 -11.65
C GLY A 163 -5.94 -4.84 -11.57
N PHE A 164 -5.81 -4.33 -10.33
CA PHE A 164 -5.21 -3.03 -10.07
C PHE A 164 -4.31 -3.08 -8.82
N PRO A 165 -3.07 -3.63 -8.94
CA PRO A 165 -2.16 -3.89 -7.81
C PRO A 165 -1.37 -2.67 -7.36
N TRP A 166 -1.96 -1.48 -7.31
CA TRP A 166 -1.31 -0.25 -6.86
C TRP A 166 -1.52 -0.01 -5.36
N ASN A 167 -0.55 0.63 -4.71
CA ASN A 167 -0.62 1.03 -3.30
C ASN A 167 -0.90 -0.14 -2.33
N LEU A 168 -0.30 -1.29 -2.59
CA LEU A 168 -0.39 -2.45 -1.72
C LEU A 168 0.31 -2.19 -0.37
N PRO A 169 -0.18 -2.73 0.76
CA PRO A 169 0.45 -2.56 2.08
C PRO A 169 1.94 -2.95 2.11
N GLY A 170 2.34 -3.93 1.30
CA GLY A 170 3.74 -4.35 1.19
C GLY A 170 4.68 -3.27 0.65
N MET A 171 4.15 -2.30 -0.10
CA MET A 171 4.96 -1.19 -0.63
C MET A 171 5.49 -0.27 0.48
N ALA A 172 4.83 -0.19 1.65
CA ALA A 172 5.34 0.57 2.78
C ALA A 172 6.68 0.04 3.30
N TRP A 173 6.83 -1.28 3.33
CA TRP A 173 8.09 -1.94 3.68
C TRP A 173 9.02 -2.07 2.48
N GLY A 174 8.45 -2.35 1.29
CA GLY A 174 9.18 -2.51 0.03
C GLY A 174 9.95 -1.26 -0.39
N SER A 175 9.53 -0.08 0.05
CA SER A 175 10.24 1.18 -0.20
C SER A 175 11.53 1.33 0.63
N TRP A 176 11.76 0.45 1.61
CA TRP A 176 12.95 0.47 2.48
C TRP A 176 13.80 -0.77 2.23
N LEU A 177 14.98 -0.60 1.68
CA LEU A 177 15.88 -1.71 1.29
C LEU A 177 16.03 -2.79 2.37
N TYR A 178 16.18 -2.37 3.64
CA TYR A 178 16.33 -3.25 4.80
C TYR A 178 15.02 -3.80 5.38
N LEU A 179 13.87 -3.51 4.77
CA LEU A 179 12.59 -4.14 5.08
C LEU A 179 12.01 -4.89 3.88
N ALA A 180 12.55 -4.65 2.69
CA ALA A 180 12.03 -5.16 1.43
C ALA A 180 12.38 -6.63 1.15
N GLN A 181 13.53 -7.11 1.64
CA GLN A 181 14.07 -8.40 1.22
C GLN A 181 13.19 -9.63 1.48
N PRO A 182 12.32 -9.68 2.51
CA PRO A 182 11.38 -10.79 2.64
C PRO A 182 10.44 -10.98 1.42
N VAL A 183 10.37 -9.99 0.52
CA VAL A 183 9.61 -10.09 -0.73
C VAL A 183 10.11 -11.21 -1.65
N ASN A 184 11.40 -11.57 -1.58
CA ASN A 184 11.99 -12.63 -2.40
C ASN A 184 11.40 -14.03 -2.07
N VAL A 185 10.88 -14.22 -0.86
CA VAL A 185 10.24 -15.48 -0.42
C VAL A 185 8.73 -15.37 -0.43
N LEU A 186 8.18 -14.23 0.01
CA LEU A 186 6.77 -14.06 0.31
C LEU A 186 5.99 -13.34 -0.79
N GLY A 187 6.69 -12.71 -1.74
CA GLY A 187 6.07 -11.79 -2.68
C GLY A 187 5.55 -10.52 -2.00
N VAL A 188 5.05 -9.57 -2.80
CA VAL A 188 4.57 -8.27 -2.28
C VAL A 188 3.33 -8.40 -1.40
N HIS A 189 2.45 -9.37 -1.68
CA HIS A 189 1.25 -9.62 -0.87
C HIS A 189 1.62 -10.21 0.49
N GLY A 190 2.57 -11.16 0.55
CA GLY A 190 3.06 -11.71 1.80
C GLY A 190 3.81 -10.67 2.64
N LEU A 191 4.59 -9.80 2.01
CA LEU A 191 5.21 -8.66 2.69
C LEU A 191 4.16 -7.71 3.28
N GLY A 192 3.08 -7.46 2.55
CA GLY A 192 1.93 -6.67 3.01
C GLY A 192 1.24 -7.31 4.20
N LEU A 193 1.03 -8.62 4.18
CA LEU A 193 0.46 -9.35 5.30
C LEU A 193 1.35 -9.24 6.55
N LEU A 194 2.67 -9.38 6.42
CA LEU A 194 3.59 -9.18 7.54
C LEU A 194 3.51 -7.76 8.13
N ALA A 195 3.46 -6.74 7.26
CA ALA A 195 3.28 -5.36 7.70
C ALA A 195 1.96 -5.18 8.48
N LEU A 196 0.85 -5.77 8.01
CA LEU A 196 -0.45 -5.71 8.69
C LEU A 196 -0.49 -6.55 9.98
N ILE A 197 0.23 -7.67 10.04
CA ILE A 197 0.41 -8.45 11.28
C ILE A 197 1.13 -7.58 12.32
N SER A 198 2.18 -6.86 11.94
CA SER A 198 2.90 -5.96 12.86
C SER A 198 1.99 -4.84 13.40
N VAL A 199 1.12 -4.26 12.55
CA VAL A 199 0.07 -3.31 12.97
C VAL A 199 -0.89 -3.97 13.96
N SER A 200 -1.39 -5.18 13.65
CA SER A 200 -2.32 -5.92 14.51
C SER A 200 -1.75 -6.18 15.90
N LEU A 201 -0.48 -6.57 15.96
CA LEU A 201 0.23 -6.75 17.23
C LEU A 201 0.28 -5.45 18.04
N MET A 202 0.70 -4.34 17.42
CA MET A 202 0.82 -3.05 18.09
C MET A 202 -0.53 -2.52 18.63
N VAL A 203 -1.62 -2.73 17.89
CA VAL A 203 -2.98 -2.25 18.24
C VAL A 203 -3.71 -3.19 19.20
N SER A 204 -3.26 -4.42 19.36
CA SER A 204 -3.96 -5.49 20.10
C SER A 204 -4.19 -5.20 21.58
N LYS A 205 -3.40 -4.29 22.19
CA LYS A 205 -3.36 -4.04 23.65
C LYS A 205 -2.99 -5.27 24.49
N THR A 206 -2.38 -6.29 23.89
CA THR A 206 -1.75 -7.37 24.65
C THR A 206 -0.52 -6.84 25.37
N ARG A 207 -0.14 -7.48 26.49
CA ARG A 207 1.04 -7.06 27.29
C ARG A 207 2.31 -6.90 26.45
N TYR A 208 2.49 -7.77 25.45
CA TYR A 208 3.68 -7.80 24.60
C TYR A 208 3.41 -7.43 23.14
N GLY A 209 2.20 -6.95 22.82
CA GLY A 209 1.81 -6.67 21.43
C GLY A 209 2.71 -5.66 20.75
N TRP A 210 3.01 -4.55 21.42
CA TRP A 210 3.92 -3.54 20.91
C TRP A 210 5.34 -4.10 20.67
N HIS A 211 5.86 -4.86 21.63
CA HIS A 211 7.17 -5.51 21.49
C HIS A 211 7.18 -6.56 20.36
N GLY A 212 6.07 -7.31 20.21
CA GLY A 212 5.91 -8.28 19.10
C GLY A 212 5.91 -7.62 17.73
N GLY A 213 5.23 -6.49 17.59
CA GLY A 213 5.25 -5.70 16.34
C GLY A 213 6.64 -5.16 16.01
N LEU A 214 7.35 -4.62 17.01
CA LEU A 214 8.75 -4.19 16.85
C LEU A 214 9.69 -5.35 16.57
N ALA A 215 9.52 -6.50 17.22
CA ALA A 215 10.32 -7.69 16.98
C ALA A 215 10.15 -8.20 15.54
N LEU A 216 8.95 -8.14 14.99
CA LEU A 216 8.71 -8.52 13.58
C LEU A 216 9.42 -7.57 12.61
N LEU A 217 9.39 -6.26 12.88
CA LEU A 217 10.17 -5.27 12.11
C LEU A 217 11.67 -5.55 12.19
N ALA A 218 12.18 -5.80 13.41
CA ALA A 218 13.59 -6.13 13.63
C ALA A 218 13.99 -7.43 12.91
N ALA A 219 13.12 -8.46 12.94
CA ALA A 219 13.37 -9.71 12.23
C ALA A 219 13.44 -9.51 10.71
N ALA A 220 12.53 -8.70 10.14
CA ALA A 220 12.58 -8.33 8.72
C ALA A 220 13.87 -7.57 8.37
N PHE A 221 14.28 -6.65 9.24
CA PHE A 221 15.52 -5.88 9.07
C PHE A 221 16.77 -6.79 9.11
N VAL A 222 16.85 -7.69 10.08
CA VAL A 222 17.96 -8.67 10.21
C VAL A 222 18.00 -9.60 9.00
N TYR A 223 16.85 -10.17 8.62
CA TYR A 223 16.74 -11.01 7.43
C TYR A 223 17.23 -10.28 6.18
N SER A 224 16.81 -9.04 6.00
CA SER A 224 17.22 -8.21 4.86
C SER A 224 18.73 -7.94 4.87
N GLY A 225 19.32 -7.65 6.04
CA GLY A 225 20.75 -7.45 6.18
C GLY A 225 21.57 -8.69 5.79
N VAL A 226 21.13 -9.86 6.24
CA VAL A 226 21.75 -11.15 5.88
C VAL A 226 21.64 -11.41 4.37
N THR A 227 20.43 -11.23 3.80
CA THR A 227 20.20 -11.44 2.37
C THR A 227 21.07 -10.52 1.51
N LEU A 228 21.13 -9.22 1.83
CA LEU A 228 21.93 -8.25 1.09
C LEU A 228 23.43 -8.55 1.20
N HIS A 229 23.90 -8.97 2.38
CA HIS A 229 25.30 -9.38 2.56
C HIS A 229 25.65 -10.59 1.70
N THR A 230 24.81 -11.62 1.71
CA THR A 230 25.01 -12.84 0.91
C THR A 230 24.98 -12.53 -0.60
N LEU A 231 24.03 -11.72 -1.05
CA LEU A 231 23.94 -11.30 -2.46
C LEU A 231 25.18 -10.50 -2.89
N GLY A 232 25.69 -9.61 -2.03
CA GLY A 232 26.92 -8.86 -2.29
C GLY A 232 28.14 -9.75 -2.49
N GLN A 233 28.26 -10.84 -1.73
CA GLN A 233 29.33 -11.82 -1.90
C GLN A 233 29.20 -12.59 -3.22
N VAL A 234 27.99 -13.00 -3.58
CA VAL A 234 27.73 -13.73 -4.85
C VAL A 234 27.95 -12.82 -6.05
N ALA A 235 27.50 -11.57 -6.00
CA ALA A 235 27.67 -10.62 -7.09
C ALA A 235 29.12 -10.31 -7.41
N GLY A 236 29.99 -10.26 -6.38
CA GLY A 236 31.43 -10.08 -6.57
C GLY A 236 32.15 -11.27 -7.25
N ALA A 237 31.52 -12.45 -7.32
CA ALA A 237 32.07 -13.67 -7.94
C ALA A 237 31.56 -13.91 -9.36
N GLN A 238 30.59 -13.16 -9.86
CA GLN A 238 30.00 -13.35 -11.20
C GLN A 238 30.66 -12.40 -12.21
N PRO A 239 30.80 -12.85 -13.50
CA PRO A 239 31.24 -11.95 -14.56
C PRO A 239 30.25 -10.77 -14.66
N SER A 240 30.77 -9.54 -14.60
CA SER A 240 29.96 -8.33 -14.64
C SER A 240 29.38 -8.13 -16.03
N LEU A 241 28.04 -8.23 -16.17
CA LEU A 241 27.33 -7.73 -17.33
C LEU A 241 27.26 -6.20 -17.23
N GLN A 242 27.83 -5.51 -18.20
CA GLN A 242 27.69 -4.05 -18.27
C GLN A 242 26.36 -3.71 -18.94
N ILE A 243 25.49 -3.01 -18.22
CA ILE A 243 24.17 -2.56 -18.72
C ILE A 243 24.17 -1.04 -18.76
N LEU A 244 23.92 -0.47 -19.93
CA LEU A 244 23.69 0.95 -20.10
C LEU A 244 22.18 1.21 -20.06
N VAL A 245 21.73 1.98 -19.05
CA VAL A 245 20.35 2.46 -18.97
C VAL A 245 20.30 3.88 -19.51
N VAL A 246 19.60 4.08 -20.62
CA VAL A 246 19.47 5.38 -21.28
C VAL A 246 18.10 5.98 -20.92
N GLN A 247 18.10 7.15 -20.25
CA GLN A 247 16.91 7.92 -19.92
C GLN A 247 16.86 9.22 -20.73
N PRO A 248 16.15 9.26 -21.88
CA PRO A 248 16.16 10.43 -22.75
C PRO A 248 15.34 11.61 -22.23
N HIS A 249 14.57 11.44 -21.16
CA HIS A 249 13.74 12.48 -20.55
C HIS A 249 12.91 13.24 -21.59
N LEU A 250 12.02 12.50 -22.28
CA LEU A 250 11.10 13.05 -23.28
C LEU A 250 9.86 13.59 -22.58
N ASP A 251 9.41 14.79 -22.98
CA ASP A 251 8.15 15.31 -22.51
C ASP A 251 6.99 14.40 -22.94
N GLN A 252 6.10 14.06 -22.01
CA GLN A 252 4.98 13.16 -22.29
C GLN A 252 4.01 13.73 -23.33
N ARG A 253 3.87 15.05 -23.43
CA ARG A 253 3.03 15.73 -24.42
C ARG A 253 3.61 15.66 -25.85
N GLU A 254 4.95 15.60 -25.95
CA GLU A 254 5.64 15.52 -27.24
C GLU A 254 5.96 14.09 -27.68
N LYS A 255 5.91 13.12 -26.75
CA LYS A 255 6.36 11.74 -26.96
C LYS A 255 5.78 11.06 -28.18
N TRP A 256 4.51 11.35 -28.51
CA TRP A 256 3.79 10.72 -29.61
C TRP A 256 3.56 11.65 -30.80
N LEU A 257 4.10 12.87 -30.81
CA LEU A 257 4.00 13.78 -31.95
C LEU A 257 4.84 13.26 -33.12
N PRO A 258 4.23 13.02 -34.32
CA PRO A 258 4.97 12.54 -35.48
C PRO A 258 6.13 13.47 -35.88
N SER A 259 5.95 14.79 -35.70
CA SER A 259 6.96 15.80 -36.01
C SER A 259 8.21 15.75 -35.11
N LYS A 260 8.08 15.16 -33.89
CA LYS A 260 9.15 15.03 -32.89
C LYS A 260 9.83 13.66 -32.89
N ARG A 261 9.27 12.72 -33.63
CA ARG A 261 9.76 11.34 -33.64
C ARG A 261 11.24 11.23 -33.93
N GLN A 262 11.71 11.93 -34.96
CA GLN A 262 13.11 11.90 -35.40
C GLN A 262 14.03 12.52 -34.31
N ASP A 263 13.65 13.64 -33.74
CA ASP A 263 14.40 14.31 -32.68
C ASP A 263 14.54 13.39 -31.45
N HIS A 264 13.48 12.64 -31.09
CA HIS A 264 13.48 11.71 -29.98
C HIS A 264 14.41 10.53 -30.18
N ILE A 265 14.40 9.95 -31.39
CA ILE A 265 15.31 8.86 -31.80
C ILE A 265 16.76 9.35 -31.72
N GLU A 266 17.03 10.49 -32.31
CA GLU A 266 18.38 11.07 -32.36
C GLU A 266 18.91 11.44 -30.98
N LYS A 267 18.06 11.97 -30.10
CA LYS A 267 18.39 12.23 -28.70
C LYS A 267 18.76 10.94 -27.97
N THR A 268 17.94 9.89 -28.10
CA THR A 268 18.19 8.60 -27.47
C THR A 268 19.50 8.00 -27.97
N PHE A 269 19.74 8.07 -29.27
CA PHE A 269 20.95 7.55 -29.92
C PHE A 269 22.20 8.28 -29.40
N ARG A 270 22.19 9.61 -29.37
CA ARG A 270 23.31 10.43 -28.84
C ARG A 270 23.63 10.06 -27.41
N LEU A 271 22.63 9.86 -26.56
CA LEU A 271 22.83 9.45 -25.16
C LEU A 271 23.44 8.06 -25.04
N THR A 272 23.01 7.12 -25.92
CA THR A 272 23.58 5.78 -25.99
C THR A 272 25.07 5.81 -26.38
N GLN A 273 25.43 6.60 -27.38
CA GLN A 273 26.83 6.80 -27.80
C GLN A 273 27.69 7.45 -26.72
N ALA A 274 27.16 8.48 -26.04
CA ALA A 274 27.86 9.17 -24.96
C ALA A 274 28.14 8.25 -23.74
N GLY A 275 27.34 7.21 -23.53
CA GLY A 275 27.56 6.19 -22.51
C GLY A 275 28.69 5.19 -22.77
N GLY A 276 29.39 5.31 -23.91
CA GLY A 276 30.61 4.54 -24.20
C GLY A 276 30.40 3.12 -24.74
N LEU A 277 29.20 2.74 -25.13
CA LEU A 277 28.89 1.46 -25.77
C LEU A 277 28.86 1.58 -27.31
N ALA A 278 29.98 1.95 -27.90
CA ALA A 278 30.11 2.09 -29.36
C ALA A 278 29.82 0.79 -30.14
N GLY A 279 29.94 -0.40 -29.49
CA GLY A 279 29.63 -1.69 -30.09
C GLY A 279 28.18 -2.15 -30.04
N PHE A 280 27.28 -1.41 -29.34
CA PHE A 280 25.86 -1.79 -29.20
C PHE A 280 24.97 -1.13 -30.27
N VAL A 281 25.52 -0.20 -31.01
CA VAL A 281 24.78 0.64 -31.96
C VAL A 281 24.44 -0.11 -33.25
N ASP A 282 25.24 -1.11 -33.64
CA ASP A 282 25.05 -1.89 -34.89
C ASP A 282 23.84 -2.86 -34.83
N VAL A 283 23.29 -3.13 -33.62
CA VAL A 283 22.14 -4.06 -33.45
C VAL A 283 20.79 -3.37 -33.58
N VAL A 284 20.72 -2.05 -33.53
CA VAL A 284 19.46 -1.26 -33.52
C VAL A 284 19.20 -0.59 -34.89
N ALA A 285 20.10 -0.71 -35.82
CA ALA A 285 20.01 -0.08 -37.18
C ALA A 285 19.45 -1.00 -38.28
N GLU A 286 19.14 -2.26 -37.99
CA GLU A 286 18.38 -3.18 -38.83
C GLU A 286 16.90 -3.27 -38.37
#